data_273247e2efeca53bd47d1381df900a4c
#
_entry.id   273247e2efeca53bd47d1381df900a4c
#
_cell.length_a   1.000
_cell.length_b   1.000
_cell.length_c   1.000
_cell.angle_alpha   90.00
_cell.angle_beta   90.00
_cell.angle_gamma   90.00
#
_symmetry.space_group_name_H-M   'P 1'
#
loop_
_entity.id
_entity.type
_entity.pdbx_description
1 polymer ?
#
loop_
_entity_poly.entity_id
_entity_poly.type
_entity_poly.pdbx_seq_one_letter_code
_entity_poly.pdbx_strand_id
1 'polypeptide(L)'
;MKKLFETKTDEKHTITGNRLIEILGDYGIKAERKTIYDDIKTLCDSGMDIEITKDGHSNAYYLAQRLFQDEELYVLADAVASSRFLTQKKSKELLKKIQSLTSEHKAKDLRRMVYVSNRTKTFNEQIYYAINSIQEGIFSGLEIHFKYYEYTVEKRKQLRHGGEVYTVSPYSLVWENDNYYLVCYCEKHEKICRYRVDRMTQVTVTDIPRRELSEEEKTEVTNRQTIYGMYGGELMTLQLQFDNKLIDVVMDRFGEKTICHKN
;
A
#
# COMPACT_ATOMS: atom_id res chain seq x y z
N MET A 1 -3.09 30.72 3.19
CA MET A 1 -4.52 30.40 3.38
C MET A 1 -4.91 28.99 2.98
N LYS A 2 -4.66 28.51 1.76
CA LYS A 2 -4.97 27.14 1.31
C LYS A 2 -4.62 26.07 2.36
N LYS A 3 -3.36 26.03 2.82
CA LYS A 3 -2.91 25.06 3.82
C LYS A 3 -3.69 25.12 5.15
N LEU A 4 -4.16 26.28 5.56
CA LEU A 4 -4.98 26.41 6.77
C LEU A 4 -6.33 25.70 6.61
N PHE A 5 -6.99 25.88 5.46
CA PHE A 5 -8.24 25.18 5.17
C PHE A 5 -8.03 23.67 5.10
N GLU A 6 -6.97 23.22 4.43
CA GLU A 6 -6.65 21.79 4.31
C GLU A 6 -6.34 21.12 5.65
N THR A 7 -5.70 21.84 6.59
CA THR A 7 -5.18 21.23 7.82
C THR A 7 -6.00 21.54 9.07
N LYS A 8 -6.66 22.71 9.15
CA LYS A 8 -7.28 23.21 10.38
C LYS A 8 -8.80 23.17 10.38
N THR A 9 -9.43 22.96 9.22
CA THR A 9 -10.89 23.02 9.13
C THR A 9 -11.50 21.70 8.69
N ASP A 10 -12.69 21.44 9.11
CA ASP A 10 -13.64 20.41 8.68
C ASP A 10 -15.06 20.85 9.07
N GLU A 11 -16.08 20.01 8.82
CA GLU A 11 -17.49 20.34 9.07
C GLU A 11 -17.78 20.66 10.54
N LYS A 12 -16.99 20.14 11.49
CA LYS A 12 -17.12 20.36 12.93
C LYS A 12 -16.17 21.43 13.47
N HIS A 13 -15.14 21.76 12.70
CA HIS A 13 -14.09 22.70 13.10
C HIS A 13 -13.94 23.78 12.02
N THR A 14 -14.81 24.77 12.13
CA THR A 14 -14.86 25.90 11.19
C THR A 14 -13.98 27.05 11.67
N ILE A 15 -13.63 27.96 10.78
CA ILE A 15 -12.76 29.09 11.08
C ILE A 15 -13.40 30.41 10.63
N THR A 16 -13.47 31.41 11.52
CA THR A 16 -13.98 32.73 11.19
C THR A 16 -12.95 33.60 10.47
N GLY A 17 -13.40 34.62 9.73
CA GLY A 17 -12.50 35.58 9.08
C GLY A 17 -11.55 36.25 10.07
N ASN A 18 -12.02 36.62 11.28
CA ASN A 18 -11.15 37.20 12.30
C ASN A 18 -10.08 36.23 12.77
N ARG A 19 -10.44 34.96 12.96
CA ARG A 19 -9.47 33.93 13.36
C ARG A 19 -8.43 33.66 12.27
N LEU A 20 -8.82 33.76 10.99
CA LEU A 20 -7.88 33.69 9.86
C LEU A 20 -6.87 34.82 9.91
N ILE A 21 -7.31 36.07 10.19
CA ILE A 21 -6.42 37.23 10.33
C ILE A 21 -5.39 37.03 11.45
N GLU A 22 -5.86 36.54 12.62
CA GLU A 22 -4.98 36.26 13.77
C GLU A 22 -3.88 35.22 13.40
N ILE A 23 -4.31 34.08 12.83
CA ILE A 23 -3.38 33.01 12.46
C ILE A 23 -2.39 33.49 11.39
N LEU A 24 -2.83 34.23 10.40
CA LEU A 24 -1.94 34.80 9.39
C LEU A 24 -0.95 35.81 10.01
N GLY A 25 -1.42 36.57 11.02
CA GLY A 25 -0.56 37.45 11.81
C GLY A 25 0.57 36.71 12.54
N ASP A 26 0.28 35.52 13.08
CA ASP A 26 1.30 34.66 13.71
C ASP A 26 2.37 34.20 12.71
N TYR A 27 2.03 34.11 11.42
CA TYR A 27 2.97 33.86 10.33
C TYR A 27 3.63 35.12 9.76
N GLY A 28 3.41 36.29 10.38
CA GLY A 28 3.96 37.57 9.93
C GLY A 28 3.22 38.18 8.72
N ILE A 29 2.06 37.66 8.37
CA ILE A 29 1.26 38.13 7.23
C ILE A 29 0.17 39.06 7.76
N LYS A 30 0.26 40.35 7.41
CA LYS A 30 -0.78 41.33 7.71
C LYS A 30 -1.89 41.21 6.66
N ALA A 31 -3.09 40.89 7.09
CA ALA A 31 -4.25 40.78 6.22
C ALA A 31 -5.42 41.60 6.81
N GLU A 32 -6.17 42.22 5.94
CA GLU A 32 -7.42 42.90 6.29
C GLU A 32 -8.62 41.99 5.96
N ARG A 33 -9.76 42.27 6.58
CA ARG A 33 -10.98 41.49 6.41
C ARG A 33 -11.41 41.35 4.95
N LYS A 34 -11.30 42.42 4.18
CA LYS A 34 -11.62 42.42 2.77
C LYS A 34 -10.71 41.48 1.97
N THR A 35 -9.42 41.57 2.21
CA THR A 35 -8.42 40.71 1.58
C THR A 35 -8.69 39.21 1.87
N ILE A 36 -9.08 38.86 3.12
CA ILE A 36 -9.45 37.49 3.48
C ILE A 36 -10.63 36.99 2.62
N TYR A 37 -11.66 37.81 2.41
CA TYR A 37 -12.82 37.38 1.62
C TYR A 37 -12.47 37.24 0.12
N ASP A 38 -11.68 38.15 -0.41
CA ASP A 38 -11.19 38.08 -1.78
C ASP A 38 -10.30 36.84 -2.00
N ASP A 39 -9.45 36.51 -1.03
CA ASP A 39 -8.61 35.31 -1.06
C ASP A 39 -9.42 34.01 -0.96
N ILE A 40 -10.46 33.96 -0.10
CA ILE A 40 -11.37 32.83 -0.01
C ILE A 40 -12.08 32.62 -1.36
N LYS A 41 -12.58 33.70 -1.96
CA LYS A 41 -13.21 33.66 -3.28
C LYS A 41 -12.23 33.10 -4.33
N THR A 42 -10.99 33.59 -4.33
CA THR A 42 -9.94 33.11 -5.24
C THR A 42 -9.67 31.63 -5.06
N LEU A 43 -9.67 31.12 -3.82
CA LEU A 43 -9.51 29.69 -3.53
C LEU A 43 -10.71 28.89 -4.07
N CYS A 44 -11.94 29.38 -3.89
CA CYS A 44 -13.13 28.75 -4.46
C CYS A 44 -13.07 28.75 -6.00
N ASP A 45 -12.70 29.85 -6.61
CA ASP A 45 -12.56 29.98 -8.06
C ASP A 45 -11.45 29.05 -8.61
N SER A 46 -10.47 28.70 -7.77
CA SER A 46 -9.41 27.70 -8.08
C SER A 46 -9.83 26.23 -7.88
N GLY A 47 -11.09 25.98 -7.50
CA GLY A 47 -11.63 24.64 -7.34
C GLY A 47 -11.60 24.08 -5.91
N MET A 48 -11.30 24.91 -4.89
CA MET A 48 -11.47 24.49 -3.50
C MET A 48 -12.94 24.65 -3.08
N ASP A 49 -13.51 23.58 -2.56
CA ASP A 49 -14.88 23.57 -2.05
C ASP A 49 -14.91 24.07 -0.60
N ILE A 50 -14.95 25.41 -0.45
CA ILE A 50 -15.01 26.08 0.84
C ILE A 50 -16.44 26.47 1.12
N GLU A 51 -17.06 25.84 2.09
CA GLU A 51 -18.42 26.15 2.54
C GLU A 51 -18.43 27.19 3.65
N ILE A 52 -19.57 27.89 3.71
CA ILE A 52 -19.84 28.95 4.69
C ILE A 52 -20.95 28.49 5.64
N THR A 53 -20.67 28.58 6.93
CA THR A 53 -21.64 28.36 7.99
C THR A 53 -21.69 29.56 8.93
N LYS A 54 -22.56 29.50 9.95
CA LYS A 54 -22.66 30.53 10.97
C LYS A 54 -22.03 30.07 12.27
N ASP A 55 -21.15 30.92 12.81
CA ASP A 55 -20.66 30.82 14.19
C ASP A 55 -21.11 32.08 14.93
N GLY A 56 -22.23 31.97 15.65
CA GLY A 56 -22.94 33.11 16.21
C GLY A 56 -23.39 34.11 15.13
N HIS A 57 -22.91 35.32 15.21
CA HIS A 57 -23.19 36.39 14.24
C HIS A 57 -22.17 36.49 13.10
N SER A 58 -21.13 35.68 13.12
CA SER A 58 -20.03 35.68 12.15
C SER A 58 -20.17 34.57 11.13
N ASN A 59 -19.66 34.83 9.91
CA ASN A 59 -19.45 33.75 8.94
C ASN A 59 -18.21 32.96 9.34
N ALA A 60 -18.34 31.66 9.30
CA ALA A 60 -17.26 30.72 9.49
C ALA A 60 -17.15 29.84 8.24
N TYR A 61 -15.95 29.39 7.97
CA TYR A 61 -15.58 28.73 6.72
C TYR A 61 -14.91 27.40 7.03
N TYR A 62 -15.11 26.42 6.16
CA TYR A 62 -14.40 25.15 6.23
C TYR A 62 -14.27 24.53 4.84
N LEU A 63 -13.26 23.66 4.67
CA LEU A 63 -13.09 22.88 3.45
C LEU A 63 -14.03 21.68 3.50
N ALA A 64 -15.07 21.69 2.64
CA ALA A 64 -16.10 20.65 2.63
C ALA A 64 -15.64 19.41 1.89
N GLN A 65 -15.16 19.55 0.66
CA GLN A 65 -14.71 18.42 -0.14
C GLN A 65 -13.18 18.29 -0.14
N ARG A 66 -12.71 17.09 0.12
CA ARG A 66 -11.29 16.71 0.08
C ARG A 66 -11.05 15.67 -1.00
N LEU A 67 -9.78 15.43 -1.33
CA LEU A 67 -9.40 14.39 -2.30
C LEU A 67 -9.86 12.99 -1.87
N PHE A 68 -9.83 12.72 -0.57
CA PHE A 68 -10.30 11.49 0.03
C PHE A 68 -11.40 11.76 1.05
N GLN A 69 -12.41 10.91 1.08
CA GLN A 69 -13.40 10.85 2.15
C GLN A 69 -12.79 10.19 3.40
N ASP A 70 -13.38 10.42 4.55
CA ASP A 70 -12.84 9.91 5.81
C ASP A 70 -12.82 8.38 5.84
N GLU A 71 -13.86 7.72 5.30
CA GLU A 71 -13.98 6.27 5.19
C GLU A 71 -12.88 5.67 4.33
N GLU A 72 -12.52 6.34 3.23
CA GLU A 72 -11.41 5.92 2.36
C GLU A 72 -10.07 6.01 3.09
N LEU A 73 -9.86 7.08 3.87
CA LEU A 73 -8.66 7.23 4.68
C LEU A 73 -8.57 6.18 5.78
N TYR A 74 -9.71 5.76 6.37
CA TYR A 74 -9.74 4.66 7.34
C TYR A 74 -9.29 3.35 6.70
N VAL A 75 -9.84 3.00 5.54
CA VAL A 75 -9.47 1.79 4.81
C VAL A 75 -7.98 1.81 4.44
N LEU A 76 -7.46 2.95 3.94
CA LEU A 76 -6.04 3.10 3.62
C LEU A 76 -5.15 2.96 4.87
N ALA A 77 -5.55 3.56 5.99
CA ALA A 77 -4.80 3.46 7.23
C ALA A 77 -4.77 2.02 7.75
N ASP A 78 -5.90 1.31 7.71
CA ASP A 78 -6.02 -0.09 8.14
C ASP A 78 -5.20 -1.01 7.23
N ALA A 79 -5.22 -0.81 5.91
CA ALA A 79 -4.41 -1.56 4.96
C ALA A 79 -2.91 -1.41 5.26
N VAL A 80 -2.44 -0.19 5.53
CA VAL A 80 -1.05 0.08 5.91
C VAL A 80 -0.70 -0.54 7.26
N ALA A 81 -1.60 -0.41 8.24
CA ALA A 81 -1.36 -0.93 9.59
C ALA A 81 -1.36 -2.45 9.64
N SER A 82 -2.26 -3.12 8.92
CA SER A 82 -2.40 -4.58 8.88
C SER A 82 -1.34 -5.26 8.02
N SER A 83 -0.69 -4.55 7.11
CA SER A 83 0.29 -5.11 6.18
C SER A 83 1.48 -5.72 6.91
N ARG A 84 1.73 -7.01 6.68
CA ARG A 84 2.93 -7.72 7.16
C ARG A 84 4.19 -7.36 6.37
N PHE A 85 3.99 -6.95 5.13
CA PHE A 85 5.05 -6.58 4.22
C PHE A 85 5.77 -5.29 4.62
N LEU A 86 5.07 -4.35 5.25
CA LEU A 86 5.63 -3.09 5.70
C LEU A 86 6.35 -3.27 7.05
N THR A 87 7.54 -2.66 7.18
CA THR A 87 8.19 -2.55 8.49
C THR A 87 7.36 -1.66 9.42
N GLN A 88 7.56 -1.81 10.72
CA GLN A 88 6.85 -0.97 11.69
C GLN A 88 7.16 0.52 11.51
N LYS A 89 8.43 0.85 11.21
CA LYS A 89 8.87 2.21 10.94
C LYS A 89 8.15 2.78 9.71
N LYS A 90 8.15 2.03 8.60
CA LYS A 90 7.54 2.48 7.35
C LYS A 90 6.03 2.60 7.46
N SER A 91 5.36 1.69 8.16
CA SER A 91 3.92 1.83 8.45
C SER A 91 3.62 3.13 9.19
N LYS A 92 4.43 3.48 10.21
CA LYS A 92 4.26 4.75 10.94
C LYS A 92 4.48 5.98 10.05
N GLU A 93 5.47 5.95 9.14
CA GLU A 93 5.71 7.03 8.18
C GLU A 93 4.55 7.20 7.20
N LEU A 94 4.04 6.10 6.64
CA LEU A 94 2.89 6.12 5.72
C LEU A 94 1.62 6.58 6.42
N LEU A 95 1.34 6.10 7.64
CA LEU A 95 0.20 6.56 8.42
C LEU A 95 0.25 8.07 8.69
N LYS A 96 1.43 8.64 8.98
CA LYS A 96 1.59 10.11 9.09
C LYS A 96 1.26 10.83 7.79
N LYS A 97 1.62 10.27 6.63
CA LYS A 97 1.29 10.84 5.33
C LYS A 97 -0.22 10.77 5.07
N ILE A 98 -0.86 9.64 5.37
CA ILE A 98 -2.33 9.49 5.26
C ILE A 98 -3.03 10.51 6.17
N GLN A 99 -2.58 10.67 7.40
CA GLN A 99 -3.11 11.67 8.34
C GLN A 99 -2.99 13.11 7.82
N SER A 100 -1.98 13.42 7.01
CA SER A 100 -1.83 14.76 6.41
C SER A 100 -2.79 15.06 5.25
N LEU A 101 -3.58 14.07 4.82
CA LEU A 101 -4.61 14.23 3.78
C LEU A 101 -5.95 14.71 4.33
N THR A 102 -6.08 14.83 5.64
CA THR A 102 -7.30 15.33 6.31
C THR A 102 -6.97 16.41 7.35
N SER A 103 -8.02 16.94 8.03
CA SER A 103 -7.81 17.92 9.10
C SER A 103 -7.05 17.33 10.29
N GLU A 104 -6.35 18.18 11.06
CA GLU A 104 -5.67 17.76 12.29
C GLU A 104 -6.61 17.12 13.32
N HIS A 105 -7.89 17.49 13.27
CA HIS A 105 -8.92 16.94 14.16
C HIS A 105 -9.27 15.51 13.77
N LYS A 106 -9.64 15.28 12.51
CA LYS A 106 -9.94 13.95 11.96
C LYS A 106 -8.69 13.03 11.95
N ALA A 107 -7.50 13.59 11.74
CA ALA A 107 -6.24 12.84 11.85
C ALA A 107 -5.99 12.22 13.24
N LYS A 108 -6.53 12.83 14.31
CA LYS A 108 -6.47 12.24 15.68
C LYS A 108 -7.34 11.00 15.79
N ASP A 109 -8.49 10.99 15.13
CA ASP A 109 -9.39 9.84 15.13
C ASP A 109 -8.81 8.68 14.33
N LEU A 110 -8.16 8.95 13.20
CA LEU A 110 -7.38 7.96 12.44
C LEU A 110 -6.33 7.23 13.31
N ARG A 111 -5.72 7.90 14.30
CA ARG A 111 -4.75 7.27 15.21
C ARG A 111 -5.38 6.27 16.18
N ARG A 112 -6.65 6.49 16.57
CA ARG A 112 -7.33 5.69 17.59
C ARG A 112 -7.99 4.43 17.02
N MET A 113 -8.32 4.43 15.72
CA MET A 113 -9.10 3.36 15.11
C MET A 113 -8.27 2.14 14.68
N VAL A 114 -6.96 2.30 14.49
CA VAL A 114 -6.13 1.21 13.99
C VAL A 114 -5.66 0.31 15.14
N TYR A 115 -6.51 -0.59 15.58
CA TYR A 115 -6.12 -1.68 16.48
C TYR A 115 -5.78 -2.92 15.68
N VAL A 116 -4.54 -3.03 15.20
CA VAL A 116 -4.07 -4.26 14.56
C VAL A 116 -3.54 -5.20 15.63
N SER A 117 -4.23 -6.31 15.85
CA SER A 117 -3.73 -7.40 16.68
C SER A 117 -2.34 -7.82 16.20
N ASN A 118 -1.42 -8.11 17.13
CA ASN A 118 0.00 -8.49 16.99
C ASN A 118 0.37 -9.26 15.69
N ARG A 119 0.27 -8.60 14.53
CA ARG A 119 0.78 -9.15 13.27
C ARG A 119 2.29 -8.90 13.18
N THR A 120 3.04 -9.97 13.03
CA THR A 120 4.49 -9.90 12.81
C THR A 120 4.76 -9.20 11.48
N LYS A 121 5.39 -8.03 11.54
CA LYS A 121 5.83 -7.26 10.35
C LYS A 121 7.24 -7.68 9.92
N THR A 122 7.56 -7.45 8.64
CA THR A 122 8.92 -7.66 8.15
C THR A 122 9.93 -6.73 8.85
N PHE A 123 11.18 -7.18 8.93
CA PHE A 123 12.31 -6.39 9.42
C PHE A 123 13.21 -5.91 8.27
N ASN A 124 12.82 -6.14 7.01
CA ASN A 124 13.62 -5.75 5.86
C ASN A 124 13.27 -4.33 5.40
N GLU A 125 14.08 -3.35 5.81
CA GLU A 125 13.92 -1.95 5.40
C GLU A 125 14.24 -1.71 3.91
N GLN A 126 14.98 -2.63 3.27
CA GLN A 126 15.40 -2.49 1.87
C GLN A 126 14.33 -2.97 0.87
N ILE A 127 13.22 -3.50 1.36
CA ILE A 127 12.19 -4.12 0.53
C ILE A 127 11.62 -3.19 -0.56
N TYR A 128 11.53 -1.89 -0.27
CA TYR A 128 11.06 -0.88 -1.24
C TYR A 128 12.04 -0.68 -2.39
N TYR A 129 13.33 -0.65 -2.07
CA TYR A 129 14.38 -0.55 -3.09
C TYR A 129 14.41 -1.81 -3.93
N ALA A 130 14.24 -2.97 -3.31
CA ALA A 130 14.14 -4.26 -4.02
C ALA A 130 12.98 -4.26 -5.01
N ILE A 131 11.77 -3.80 -4.60
CA ILE A 131 10.61 -3.69 -5.50
C ILE A 131 10.92 -2.74 -6.66
N ASN A 132 11.50 -1.58 -6.37
CA ASN A 132 11.81 -0.60 -7.42
C ASN A 132 12.78 -1.17 -8.45
N SER A 133 13.89 -1.79 -8.00
CA SER A 133 14.85 -2.42 -8.91
C SER A 133 14.25 -3.58 -9.70
N ILE A 134 13.39 -4.39 -9.08
CA ILE A 134 12.68 -5.47 -9.78
C ILE A 134 11.77 -4.90 -10.87
N GLN A 135 10.97 -3.87 -10.54
CA GLN A 135 10.09 -3.21 -11.51
C GLN A 135 10.89 -2.60 -12.66
N GLU A 136 12.00 -1.95 -12.37
CA GLU A 136 12.90 -1.40 -13.38
C GLU A 136 13.42 -2.51 -14.31
N GLY A 137 13.89 -3.65 -13.77
CA GLY A 137 14.32 -4.81 -14.57
C GLY A 137 13.19 -5.37 -15.44
N ILE A 138 11.95 -5.45 -14.92
CA ILE A 138 10.77 -5.89 -15.66
C ILE A 138 10.46 -4.93 -16.83
N PHE A 139 10.40 -3.62 -16.56
CA PHE A 139 10.05 -2.61 -17.56
C PHE A 139 11.13 -2.45 -18.62
N SER A 140 12.40 -2.49 -18.22
CA SER A 140 13.53 -2.37 -19.14
C SER A 140 13.84 -3.67 -19.90
N GLY A 141 13.22 -4.77 -19.50
CA GLY A 141 13.49 -6.08 -20.11
C GLY A 141 14.90 -6.59 -19.83
N LEU A 142 15.45 -6.28 -18.65
CA LEU A 142 16.81 -6.64 -18.24
C LEU A 142 16.79 -7.68 -17.12
N GLU A 143 17.86 -8.46 -17.01
CA GLU A 143 18.10 -9.36 -15.90
C GLU A 143 18.37 -8.59 -14.61
N ILE A 144 18.13 -9.24 -13.48
CA ILE A 144 18.45 -8.72 -12.17
C ILE A 144 19.33 -9.68 -11.38
N HIS A 145 20.17 -9.12 -10.55
CA HIS A 145 20.97 -9.82 -9.55
C HIS A 145 20.41 -9.59 -8.15
N PHE A 146 20.49 -10.61 -7.30
CA PHE A 146 20.18 -10.47 -5.87
C PHE A 146 20.83 -11.59 -5.05
N LYS A 147 20.89 -11.40 -3.72
CA LYS A 147 21.16 -12.47 -2.76
C LYS A 147 19.88 -12.83 -2.03
N TYR A 148 19.74 -14.11 -1.66
CA TYR A 148 18.55 -14.61 -1.00
C TYR A 148 18.89 -15.20 0.37
N TYR A 149 18.08 -14.89 1.38
CA TYR A 149 18.30 -15.41 2.72
C TYR A 149 17.12 -16.26 3.20
N GLU A 150 17.43 -17.14 4.16
CA GLU A 150 16.46 -17.93 4.92
C GLU A 150 16.72 -17.75 6.41
N TYR A 151 15.78 -18.21 7.22
CA TYR A 151 15.97 -18.22 8.67
C TYR A 151 16.41 -19.61 9.12
N THR A 152 17.43 -19.67 9.99
CA THR A 152 17.81 -20.88 10.69
C THR A 152 16.82 -21.17 11.84
N VAL A 153 16.90 -22.37 12.43
CA VAL A 153 16.10 -22.73 13.63
C VAL A 153 16.41 -21.83 14.82
N GLU A 154 17.61 -21.25 14.89
CA GLU A 154 18.02 -20.25 15.88
C GLU A 154 17.48 -18.83 15.55
N LYS A 155 16.60 -18.70 14.56
CA LYS A 155 15.98 -17.43 14.12
C LYS A 155 17.00 -16.41 13.58
N ARG A 156 18.16 -16.85 13.09
CA ARG A 156 19.18 -16.02 12.44
C ARG A 156 18.97 -16.01 10.93
N LYS A 157 19.21 -14.86 10.30
CA LYS A 157 19.25 -14.74 8.85
C LYS A 157 20.54 -15.38 8.33
N GLN A 158 20.41 -16.31 7.40
CA GLN A 158 21.52 -16.92 6.70
C GLN A 158 21.33 -16.79 5.19
N LEU A 159 22.36 -16.33 4.49
CA LEU A 159 22.34 -16.30 3.02
C LEU A 159 22.37 -17.74 2.49
N ARG A 160 21.45 -18.04 1.57
CA ARG A 160 21.42 -19.34 0.89
C ARG A 160 22.64 -19.49 -0.01
N HIS A 161 23.06 -20.74 -0.19
CA HIS A 161 24.21 -21.12 -1.03
C HIS A 161 25.49 -20.29 -0.72
N GLY A 162 25.77 -20.04 0.56
CA GLY A 162 26.96 -19.29 0.96
C GLY A 162 26.99 -17.82 0.54
N GLY A 163 25.85 -17.25 0.14
CA GLY A 163 25.77 -15.88 -0.34
C GLY A 163 25.99 -15.72 -1.85
N GLU A 164 25.86 -16.82 -2.60
CA GLU A 164 25.86 -16.79 -4.08
C GLU A 164 24.87 -15.75 -4.61
N VAL A 165 25.23 -15.07 -5.68
CA VAL A 165 24.37 -14.13 -6.39
C VAL A 165 23.43 -14.90 -7.32
N TYR A 166 22.16 -14.68 -7.18
CA TYR A 166 21.15 -15.17 -8.11
C TYR A 166 21.05 -14.20 -9.29
N THR A 167 21.16 -14.75 -10.51
CA THR A 167 20.90 -14.03 -11.76
C THR A 167 19.61 -14.59 -12.35
N VAL A 168 18.64 -13.73 -12.62
CA VAL A 168 17.33 -14.15 -13.11
C VAL A 168 16.73 -13.16 -14.09
N SER A 169 15.89 -13.65 -14.98
CA SER A 169 15.08 -12.86 -15.91
C SER A 169 13.72 -12.55 -15.28
N PRO A 170 13.42 -11.30 -14.86
CA PRO A 170 12.18 -10.96 -14.15
C PRO A 170 11.02 -10.73 -15.13
N TYR A 171 9.78 -11.19 -14.78
CA TYR A 171 8.59 -11.01 -15.61
C TYR A 171 7.45 -10.32 -14.89
N SER A 172 7.19 -10.66 -13.62
CA SER A 172 6.11 -10.02 -12.87
C SER A 172 6.36 -10.03 -11.36
N LEU A 173 5.69 -9.09 -10.69
CA LEU A 173 5.52 -9.09 -9.24
C LEU A 173 4.08 -9.49 -8.91
N VAL A 174 3.93 -10.52 -8.08
CA VAL A 174 2.64 -11.02 -7.64
C VAL A 174 2.48 -10.76 -6.14
N TRP A 175 1.33 -10.21 -5.75
CA TRP A 175 0.94 -10.07 -4.35
C TRP A 175 0.12 -11.28 -3.92
N GLU A 176 0.62 -12.02 -2.95
CA GLU A 176 -0.02 -13.24 -2.44
C GLU A 176 0.24 -13.39 -0.94
N ASN A 177 -0.81 -13.63 -0.16
CA ASN A 177 -0.72 -13.86 1.30
C ASN A 177 0.14 -12.82 2.04
N ASP A 178 -0.14 -11.53 1.83
CA ASP A 178 0.58 -10.40 2.43
C ASP A 178 2.07 -10.30 2.05
N ASN A 179 2.50 -10.89 0.94
CA ASN A 179 3.88 -10.80 0.47
C ASN A 179 3.96 -10.55 -1.04
N TYR A 180 5.00 -9.86 -1.47
CA TYR A 180 5.37 -9.80 -2.88
C TYR A 180 6.24 -10.99 -3.25
N TYR A 181 5.94 -11.56 -4.41
CA TYR A 181 6.71 -12.61 -5.04
C TYR A 181 7.18 -12.14 -6.42
N LEU A 182 8.48 -12.27 -6.68
CA LEU A 182 9.04 -12.14 -8.00
C LEU A 182 8.81 -13.42 -8.75
N VAL A 183 8.17 -13.35 -9.91
CA VAL A 183 8.09 -14.44 -10.90
C VAL A 183 9.17 -14.19 -11.94
N CYS A 184 10.08 -15.12 -12.09
CA CYS A 184 11.25 -15.00 -12.95
C CYS A 184 11.67 -16.35 -13.53
N TYR A 185 12.41 -16.32 -14.62
CA TYR A 185 13.13 -17.50 -15.09
C TYR A 185 14.52 -17.54 -14.46
N CYS A 186 14.93 -18.70 -14.00
CA CYS A 186 16.25 -18.92 -13.41
C CYS A 186 17.04 -19.89 -14.29
N GLU A 187 18.08 -19.40 -14.95
CA GLU A 187 18.96 -20.20 -15.82
C GLU A 187 19.55 -21.41 -15.08
N LYS A 188 19.98 -21.20 -13.83
CA LYS A 188 20.57 -22.28 -13.00
C LYS A 188 19.60 -23.45 -12.77
N HIS A 189 18.31 -23.22 -12.77
CA HIS A 189 17.27 -24.23 -12.53
C HIS A 189 16.49 -24.56 -13.80
N GLU A 190 16.73 -23.86 -14.89
CA GLU A 190 16.07 -24.01 -16.20
C GLU A 190 14.53 -24.01 -16.11
N LYS A 191 13.99 -23.15 -15.23
CA LYS A 191 12.53 -23.08 -14.96
C LYS A 191 12.07 -21.72 -14.44
N ILE A 192 10.76 -21.54 -14.45
CA ILE A 192 10.10 -20.43 -13.75
C ILE A 192 10.20 -20.64 -12.24
N CYS A 193 10.78 -19.65 -11.59
CA CYS A 193 10.96 -19.60 -10.14
C CYS A 193 10.16 -18.45 -9.52
N ARG A 194 9.83 -18.60 -8.25
CA ARG A 194 9.11 -17.61 -7.46
C ARG A 194 9.88 -17.32 -6.18
N TYR A 195 10.31 -16.06 -6.02
CA TYR A 195 11.10 -15.66 -4.84
C TYR A 195 10.34 -14.60 -4.04
N ARG A 196 10.28 -14.77 -2.72
CA ARG A 196 9.72 -13.76 -1.83
C ARG A 196 10.62 -12.54 -1.79
N VAL A 197 10.09 -11.38 -2.11
CA VAL A 197 10.86 -10.13 -2.20
C VAL A 197 11.39 -9.68 -0.82
N ASP A 198 10.66 -9.96 0.25
CA ASP A 198 11.10 -9.65 1.61
C ASP A 198 12.36 -10.43 2.07
N ARG A 199 12.71 -11.52 1.35
CA ARG A 199 13.92 -12.34 1.58
C ARG A 199 15.06 -12.02 0.61
N MET A 200 14.87 -11.05 -0.27
CA MET A 200 15.89 -10.61 -1.21
C MET A 200 16.72 -9.48 -0.57
N THR A 201 17.98 -9.41 -0.94
CA THR A 201 18.89 -8.32 -0.57
C THR A 201 19.86 -8.04 -1.71
N GLN A 202 20.39 -6.82 -1.77
CA GLN A 202 21.31 -6.37 -2.82
C GLN A 202 20.72 -6.58 -4.23
N VAL A 203 19.45 -6.20 -4.43
CA VAL A 203 18.81 -6.30 -5.74
C VAL A 203 19.34 -5.20 -6.63
N THR A 204 19.87 -5.57 -7.80
CA THR A 204 20.41 -4.65 -8.82
C THR A 204 19.96 -5.09 -10.20
N VAL A 205 19.72 -4.13 -11.08
CA VAL A 205 19.45 -4.36 -12.51
C VAL A 205 20.79 -4.51 -13.23
N THR A 206 20.86 -5.42 -14.18
CA THR A 206 22.04 -5.64 -15.05
C THR A 206 21.87 -4.93 -16.39
N ASP A 207 22.89 -4.98 -17.23
CA ASP A 207 22.81 -4.54 -18.64
C ASP A 207 22.47 -5.70 -19.59
N ILE A 208 22.18 -6.88 -19.06
CA ILE A 208 21.91 -8.10 -19.84
C ILE A 208 20.41 -8.16 -20.13
N PRO A 209 19.99 -8.28 -21.42
CA PRO A 209 18.60 -8.49 -21.77
C PRO A 209 18.06 -9.78 -21.12
N ARG A 210 16.85 -9.70 -20.55
CA ARG A 210 16.17 -10.88 -20.01
C ARG A 210 15.89 -11.89 -21.14
N ARG A 211 15.90 -13.16 -20.79
CA ARG A 211 15.51 -14.25 -21.69
C ARG A 211 14.05 -14.08 -22.16
N GLU A 212 13.79 -14.37 -23.43
CA GLU A 212 12.43 -14.48 -23.93
C GLU A 212 11.79 -15.81 -23.51
N LEU A 213 10.52 -15.77 -23.10
CA LEU A 213 9.76 -16.95 -22.72
C LEU A 213 9.15 -17.64 -23.93
N SER A 214 9.10 -18.97 -23.91
CA SER A 214 8.24 -19.75 -24.80
C SER A 214 6.75 -19.48 -24.50
N GLU A 215 5.85 -19.87 -25.39
CA GLU A 215 4.39 -19.69 -25.17
C GLU A 215 3.89 -20.49 -23.96
N GLU A 216 4.48 -21.67 -23.71
CA GLU A 216 4.15 -22.47 -22.53
C GLU A 216 4.58 -21.76 -21.24
N GLU A 217 5.80 -21.23 -21.19
CA GLU A 217 6.32 -20.46 -20.05
C GLU A 217 5.55 -19.16 -19.83
N LYS A 218 5.14 -18.46 -20.88
CA LYS A 218 4.26 -17.29 -20.77
C LYS A 218 2.94 -17.65 -20.11
N THR A 219 2.37 -18.80 -20.48
CA THR A 219 1.16 -19.33 -19.87
C THR A 219 1.39 -19.63 -18.38
N GLU A 220 2.52 -20.22 -18.02
CA GLU A 220 2.86 -20.48 -16.60
C GLU A 220 3.03 -19.19 -15.78
N VAL A 221 3.65 -18.15 -16.35
CA VAL A 221 3.82 -16.85 -15.67
C VAL A 221 2.46 -16.14 -15.45
N THR A 222 1.54 -16.28 -16.39
CA THR A 222 0.22 -15.60 -16.33
C THR A 222 -0.85 -16.42 -15.62
N ASN A 223 -0.75 -17.75 -15.64
CA ASN A 223 -1.74 -18.63 -15.07
C ASN A 223 -1.60 -18.73 -13.54
N ARG A 224 -2.53 -18.08 -12.82
CA ARG A 224 -2.60 -18.11 -11.35
C ARG A 224 -3.25 -19.39 -10.79
N GLN A 225 -3.97 -20.15 -11.60
CA GLN A 225 -4.73 -21.32 -11.15
C GLN A 225 -3.85 -22.51 -10.78
N THR A 226 -2.63 -22.60 -11.35
CA THR A 226 -1.70 -23.69 -11.07
C THR A 226 -0.80 -23.44 -9.85
N ILE A 227 -1.07 -22.35 -9.10
CA ILE A 227 -0.19 -21.90 -8.03
C ILE A 227 -0.96 -21.90 -6.71
N TYR A 228 -0.57 -22.76 -5.78
CA TYR A 228 -1.04 -22.73 -4.39
C TYR A 228 0.07 -22.25 -3.47
N GLY A 229 -0.17 -21.14 -2.78
CA GLY A 229 0.84 -20.56 -1.87
C GLY A 229 2.17 -20.23 -2.56
N MET A 230 2.15 -19.93 -3.87
CA MET A 230 3.31 -19.67 -4.73
C MET A 230 4.20 -20.89 -5.04
N TYR A 231 3.72 -22.07 -4.76
CA TYR A 231 4.33 -23.32 -5.25
C TYR A 231 3.60 -23.75 -6.52
N GLY A 232 4.35 -23.97 -7.60
CA GLY A 232 3.83 -24.55 -8.84
C GLY A 232 3.59 -26.05 -8.65
N GLY A 233 2.55 -26.59 -9.30
CA GLY A 233 2.22 -28.00 -9.26
C GLY A 233 1.25 -28.38 -10.37
N GLU A 234 0.96 -29.66 -10.49
CA GLU A 234 -0.08 -30.16 -11.38
C GLU A 234 -1.46 -29.79 -10.87
N LEU A 235 -2.37 -29.45 -11.78
CA LEU A 235 -3.76 -29.20 -11.45
C LEU A 235 -4.42 -30.52 -11.01
N MET A 236 -4.97 -30.52 -9.80
CA MET A 236 -5.72 -31.63 -9.25
C MET A 236 -7.10 -31.15 -8.81
N THR A 237 -8.13 -31.88 -9.16
CA THR A 237 -9.49 -31.64 -8.65
C THR A 237 -9.63 -32.35 -7.31
N LEU A 238 -9.99 -31.58 -6.29
CA LEU A 238 -10.26 -32.10 -4.95
C LEU A 238 -11.75 -31.99 -4.65
N GLN A 239 -12.30 -33.03 -4.06
CA GLN A 239 -13.62 -33.01 -3.46
C GLN A 239 -13.47 -32.97 -1.94
N LEU A 240 -13.98 -31.92 -1.32
CA LEU A 240 -13.88 -31.69 0.11
C LEU A 240 -15.27 -31.76 0.73
N GLN A 241 -15.37 -32.38 1.90
CA GLN A 241 -16.61 -32.44 2.67
C GLN A 241 -16.47 -31.60 3.93
N PHE A 242 -17.44 -30.70 4.15
CA PHE A 242 -17.51 -29.81 5.30
C PHE A 242 -18.83 -29.98 6.04
N ASP A 243 -18.84 -29.70 7.35
CA ASP A 243 -20.09 -29.51 8.08
C ASP A 243 -20.89 -28.33 7.47
N ASN A 244 -22.20 -28.49 7.32
CA ASN A 244 -23.07 -27.45 6.76
C ASN A 244 -22.97 -26.10 7.48
N LYS A 245 -22.60 -26.10 8.77
CA LYS A 245 -22.35 -24.90 9.55
C LYS A 245 -21.15 -24.07 9.10
N LEU A 246 -20.27 -24.64 8.29
CA LEU A 246 -19.06 -23.98 7.77
C LEU A 246 -19.29 -23.38 6.38
N ILE A 247 -20.53 -23.28 5.89
CA ILE A 247 -20.80 -22.79 4.55
C ILE A 247 -20.25 -21.38 4.34
N ASP A 248 -20.39 -20.47 5.32
CA ASP A 248 -19.87 -19.12 5.23
C ASP A 248 -18.33 -19.13 5.08
N VAL A 249 -17.64 -19.96 5.85
CA VAL A 249 -16.17 -20.13 5.77
C VAL A 249 -15.75 -20.70 4.41
N VAL A 250 -16.55 -21.61 3.84
CA VAL A 250 -16.31 -22.17 2.51
C VAL A 250 -16.47 -21.09 1.44
N MET A 251 -17.54 -20.28 1.54
CA MET A 251 -17.77 -19.15 0.61
C MET A 251 -16.68 -18.11 0.72
N ASP A 252 -16.27 -17.74 1.93
CA ASP A 252 -15.19 -16.78 2.19
C ASP A 252 -13.83 -17.26 1.62
N ARG A 253 -13.59 -18.57 1.66
CA ARG A 253 -12.31 -19.14 1.24
C ARG A 253 -12.23 -19.45 -0.24
N PHE A 254 -13.31 -19.97 -0.83
CA PHE A 254 -13.31 -20.49 -2.20
C PHE A 254 -14.15 -19.64 -3.16
N GLY A 255 -14.92 -18.67 -2.63
CA GLY A 255 -15.76 -17.75 -3.39
C GLY A 255 -17.15 -18.35 -3.73
N GLU A 256 -18.08 -17.47 -4.07
CA GLU A 256 -19.49 -17.80 -4.36
C GLU A 256 -19.67 -18.72 -5.59
N LYS A 257 -18.68 -18.77 -6.48
CA LYS A 257 -18.73 -19.62 -7.69
C LYS A 257 -18.34 -21.08 -7.42
N THR A 258 -18.00 -21.42 -6.19
CA THR A 258 -17.64 -22.80 -5.81
C THR A 258 -18.86 -23.70 -5.91
N ILE A 259 -18.71 -24.83 -6.60
CA ILE A 259 -19.78 -25.82 -6.74
C ILE A 259 -19.92 -26.56 -5.41
N CYS A 260 -21.06 -26.38 -4.75
CA CYS A 260 -21.40 -27.07 -3.51
C CYS A 260 -22.58 -27.99 -3.72
N HIS A 261 -22.46 -29.21 -3.22
CA HIS A 261 -23.56 -30.18 -3.19
C HIS A 261 -23.98 -30.41 -1.73
N LYS A 262 -25.26 -30.44 -1.49
CA LYS A 262 -25.81 -30.80 -0.18
C LYS A 262 -25.74 -32.34 -0.06
N ASN A 263 -25.14 -32.81 1.01
CA ASN A 263 -25.18 -34.22 1.39
C ASN A 263 -26.50 -34.59 2.05
#